data_1dd52feb34eaaecb25a54eaa900baf0f
#
_entry.id   1dd52feb34eaaecb25a54eaa900baf0f
#
_cell.length_a   1.000
_cell.length_b   1.000
_cell.length_c   1.000
_cell.angle_alpha   90.00
_cell.angle_beta   90.00
_cell.angle_gamma   90.00
#
_symmetry.space_group_name_H-M   'P 1'
#
loop_
_entity.id
_entity.type
_entity.pdbx_description
1 polymer ?
#
loop_
_entity_poly.entity_id
_entity_poly.type
_entity_poly.pdbx_seq_one_letter_code
_entity_poly.pdbx_strand_id
1 'polypeptide(L)'
;MVRADDIAESETIPPSFLAQILHELKRTGLVTSRRGKTGGWKLTQAPAEISLLTVVEALEPEALGQLSNATGESGEAVSRLWESVRESSRQILSESSLETLAASAEPMFYI
;
A
#
# COMPACT_ATOMS: atom_id res chain seq x y z
N MET A 1 -9.58 6.76 -16.36
CA MET A 1 -8.61 7.39 -15.46
C MET A 1 -9.30 8.23 -14.39
N VAL A 2 -8.75 8.26 -13.21
CA VAL A 2 -9.31 8.99 -12.09
C VAL A 2 -8.43 10.18 -11.78
N ARG A 3 -9.04 11.34 -11.53
CA ARG A 3 -8.29 12.56 -11.22
C ARG A 3 -7.94 12.58 -9.73
N ALA A 4 -6.73 13.05 -9.43
CA ALA A 4 -6.27 13.14 -8.05
C ALA A 4 -7.17 14.04 -7.19
N ASP A 5 -7.68 15.14 -7.76
CA ASP A 5 -8.57 16.04 -7.04
C ASP A 5 -9.84 15.34 -6.56
N ASP A 6 -10.39 14.47 -7.41
CA ASP A 6 -11.59 13.72 -7.06
C ASP A 6 -11.33 12.73 -5.93
N ILE A 7 -10.17 12.07 -5.96
CA ILE A 7 -9.77 11.14 -4.89
C ILE A 7 -9.58 11.91 -3.59
N ALA A 8 -8.86 13.02 -3.64
CA ALA A 8 -8.58 13.83 -2.45
C ALA A 8 -9.87 14.28 -1.78
N GLU A 9 -10.84 14.71 -2.57
CA GLU A 9 -12.12 15.17 -2.07
C GLU A 9 -12.95 14.02 -1.47
N SER A 10 -13.10 12.93 -2.22
CA SER A 10 -13.94 11.82 -1.77
C SER A 10 -13.37 11.08 -0.57
N GLU A 11 -12.06 11.03 -0.44
CA GLU A 11 -11.40 10.31 0.67
C GLU A 11 -10.92 11.23 1.79
N THR A 12 -11.17 12.53 1.65
CA THR A 12 -10.76 13.53 2.64
C THR A 12 -9.26 13.45 2.93
N ILE A 13 -8.46 13.44 1.85
CA ILE A 13 -7.00 13.40 1.93
C ILE A 13 -6.43 14.74 1.48
N PRO A 14 -5.48 15.33 2.21
CA PRO A 14 -4.82 16.55 1.74
C PRO A 14 -4.20 16.33 0.35
N PRO A 15 -4.46 17.23 -0.61
CA PRO A 15 -3.97 17.02 -1.99
C PRO A 15 -2.45 16.84 -2.10
N SER A 16 -1.67 17.55 -1.28
CA SER A 16 -0.21 17.43 -1.32
C SER A 16 0.27 16.06 -0.84
N PHE A 17 -0.40 15.51 0.16
CA PHE A 17 -0.09 14.17 0.67
C PHE A 17 -0.44 13.11 -0.36
N LEU A 18 -1.62 13.23 -0.98
CA LEU A 18 -2.04 12.30 -2.03
C LEU A 18 -1.08 12.34 -3.21
N ALA A 19 -0.60 13.53 -3.59
CA ALA A 19 0.36 13.66 -4.67
C ALA A 19 1.64 12.88 -4.39
N GLN A 20 2.13 12.92 -3.15
CA GLN A 20 3.32 12.16 -2.76
C GLN A 20 3.09 10.65 -2.89
N ILE A 21 1.93 10.18 -2.43
CA ILE A 21 1.58 8.76 -2.52
C ILE A 21 1.51 8.32 -3.98
N LEU A 22 0.82 9.09 -4.82
CA LEU A 22 0.68 8.75 -6.23
C LEU A 22 2.02 8.76 -6.96
N HIS A 23 2.90 9.69 -6.63
CA HIS A 23 4.24 9.72 -7.23
C HIS A 23 5.06 8.50 -6.84
N GLU A 24 4.98 8.07 -5.59
CA GLU A 24 5.68 6.86 -5.15
C GLU A 24 5.14 5.62 -5.84
N LEU A 25 3.83 5.51 -5.98
CA LEU A 25 3.21 4.39 -6.68
C LEU A 25 3.57 4.38 -8.16
N LYS A 26 3.69 5.57 -8.77
CA LYS A 26 4.12 5.67 -10.16
C LYS A 26 5.58 5.26 -10.32
N ARG A 27 6.44 5.69 -9.39
CA ARG A 27 7.86 5.35 -9.41
C ARG A 27 8.06 3.83 -9.35
N THR A 28 7.23 3.13 -8.60
CA THR A 28 7.31 1.67 -8.48
C THR A 28 6.54 0.92 -9.57
N GLY A 29 5.86 1.65 -10.45
CA GLY A 29 5.19 1.03 -11.60
C GLY A 29 3.78 0.52 -11.33
N LEU A 30 3.19 0.83 -10.17
CA LEU A 30 1.84 0.36 -9.83
C LEU A 30 0.74 1.21 -10.46
N VAL A 31 1.03 2.48 -10.72
CA VAL A 31 0.08 3.37 -11.38
C VAL A 31 0.76 4.12 -12.50
N THR A 32 -0.04 4.60 -13.43
CA THR A 32 0.43 5.49 -14.50
C THR A 32 -0.47 6.71 -14.55
N SER A 33 0.01 7.77 -15.17
CA SER A 33 -0.73 9.02 -15.24
C SER A 33 -0.68 9.60 -16.65
N ARG A 34 -1.69 10.41 -16.98
CA ARG A 34 -1.77 11.14 -18.23
C ARG A 34 -2.22 12.57 -17.95
N ARG A 35 -1.59 13.53 -18.61
CA ARG A 35 -1.99 14.94 -18.51
C ARG A 35 -3.19 15.23 -19.39
N GLY A 36 -3.87 16.34 -19.11
CA GLY A 36 -4.95 16.87 -19.93
C GLY A 36 -6.33 16.63 -19.35
N LYS A 37 -7.35 17.06 -20.10
CA LYS A 37 -8.74 17.01 -19.65
C LYS A 37 -9.24 15.58 -19.46
N THR A 38 -8.76 14.66 -20.28
CA THR A 38 -9.13 13.24 -20.18
C THR A 38 -8.09 12.44 -19.43
N GLY A 39 -7.15 13.11 -18.79
CA GLY A 39 -6.07 12.49 -18.05
C GLY A 39 -6.48 12.11 -16.63
N GLY A 40 -5.48 11.74 -15.87
CA GLY A 40 -5.64 11.29 -14.49
C GLY A 40 -4.70 10.16 -14.17
N TRP A 41 -5.11 9.30 -13.25
CA TRP A 41 -4.32 8.18 -12.76
C TRP A 41 -5.07 6.87 -12.97
N LYS A 42 -4.35 5.81 -13.24
CA LYS A 42 -4.93 4.47 -13.30
C LYS A 42 -3.91 3.43 -12.89
N LEU A 43 -4.41 2.28 -12.46
CA LEU A 43 -3.56 1.13 -12.15
C LEU A 43 -2.93 0.59 -13.44
N THR A 44 -1.71 0.05 -13.33
CA THR A 44 -1.03 -0.59 -14.46
C THR A 44 -1.43 -2.07 -14.61
N GLN A 45 -2.03 -2.64 -13.58
CA GLN A 45 -2.48 -4.03 -13.55
C GLN A 45 -3.89 -4.10 -12.96
N ALA A 46 -4.56 -5.22 -13.19
CA ALA A 46 -5.87 -5.44 -12.58
C ALA A 46 -5.76 -5.46 -11.05
N PRO A 47 -6.76 -4.92 -10.32
CA PRO A 47 -6.70 -4.92 -8.85
C PRO A 47 -6.51 -6.30 -8.23
N ALA A 48 -7.02 -7.35 -8.87
CA ALA A 48 -6.83 -8.72 -8.40
C ALA A 48 -5.37 -9.18 -8.45
N GLU A 49 -4.57 -8.55 -9.29
CA GLU A 49 -3.17 -8.91 -9.50
C GLU A 49 -2.19 -8.12 -8.63
N ILE A 50 -2.70 -7.12 -7.90
CA ILE A 50 -1.86 -6.29 -7.04
C ILE A 50 -2.10 -6.70 -5.59
N SER A 51 -1.08 -7.28 -4.96
CA SER A 51 -1.16 -7.64 -3.55
C SER A 51 -0.95 -6.42 -2.66
N LEU A 52 -1.52 -6.47 -1.45
CA LEU A 52 -1.28 -5.42 -0.48
C LEU A 52 0.18 -5.35 -0.07
N LEU A 53 0.88 -6.48 -0.11
CA LEU A 53 2.32 -6.50 0.17
C LEU A 53 3.07 -5.61 -0.82
N THR A 54 2.75 -5.70 -2.11
CA THR A 54 3.39 -4.88 -3.14
C THR A 54 3.17 -3.39 -2.87
N VAL A 55 1.95 -3.02 -2.46
CA VAL A 55 1.63 -1.62 -2.15
C VAL A 55 2.40 -1.14 -0.92
N VAL A 56 2.44 -1.94 0.13
CA VAL A 56 3.16 -1.59 1.36
C VAL A 56 4.65 -1.43 1.07
N GLU A 57 5.24 -2.34 0.32
CA GLU A 57 6.65 -2.26 -0.03
C GLU A 57 6.97 -1.05 -0.91
N ALA A 58 6.02 -0.60 -1.73
CA ALA A 58 6.19 0.57 -2.56
C ALA A 58 6.15 1.88 -1.74
N LEU A 59 5.23 1.96 -0.77
CA LEU A 59 5.02 3.18 0.02
C LEU A 59 5.91 3.24 1.27
N GLU A 60 6.13 2.11 1.90
CA GLU A 60 6.88 2.00 3.15
C GLU A 60 7.83 0.81 3.07
N PRO A 61 8.92 0.92 2.29
CA PRO A 61 9.83 -0.22 2.07
C PRO A 61 10.36 -0.83 3.36
N GLU A 62 10.47 -0.04 4.43
CA GLU A 62 11.03 -0.48 5.69
C GLU A 62 9.97 -0.90 6.71
N ALA A 63 8.68 -0.80 6.37
CA ALA A 63 7.61 -1.14 7.32
C ALA A 63 7.71 -2.59 7.79
N LEU A 64 8.11 -3.50 6.91
CA LEU A 64 8.27 -4.91 7.22
C LEU A 64 9.74 -5.32 7.20
N GLY A 65 10.63 -4.35 7.34
CA GLY A 65 12.05 -4.60 7.42
C GLY A 65 12.48 -5.07 8.79
N GLN A 66 13.78 -4.97 9.04
CA GLN A 66 14.33 -5.39 10.31
C GLN A 66 13.85 -4.49 11.44
N LEU A 67 13.09 -5.07 12.37
CA LEU A 67 12.47 -4.31 13.45
C LEU A 67 13.34 -4.22 14.71
N SER A 68 14.40 -5.01 14.79
CA SER A 68 15.27 -5.01 15.96
C SER A 68 16.69 -5.36 15.58
N ASN A 69 17.63 -4.57 16.12
CA ASN A 69 19.06 -4.84 16.05
C ASN A 69 19.60 -5.20 17.42
N ALA A 70 18.72 -5.66 18.30
CA ALA A 70 19.10 -5.97 19.69
C ALA A 70 20.13 -7.09 19.72
N THR A 71 21.18 -6.90 20.54
CA THR A 71 22.24 -7.87 20.76
C THR A 71 22.17 -8.38 22.20
N GLY A 72 22.81 -9.50 22.47
CA GLY A 72 22.77 -10.12 23.79
C GLY A 72 21.75 -11.23 23.85
N GLU A 73 21.68 -11.91 24.99
CA GLU A 73 20.83 -13.10 25.15
C GLU A 73 19.35 -12.81 24.95
N SER A 74 18.85 -11.73 25.56
CA SER A 74 17.44 -11.35 25.42
C SER A 74 17.18 -10.77 24.04
N GLY A 75 18.14 -10.06 23.47
CA GLY A 75 18.01 -9.43 22.16
C GLY A 75 17.81 -10.45 21.05
N GLU A 76 18.48 -11.60 21.12
CA GLU A 76 18.32 -12.65 20.13
C GLU A 76 16.92 -13.25 20.14
N ALA A 77 16.38 -13.49 21.34
CA ALA A 77 15.02 -14.00 21.48
C ALA A 77 13.99 -13.00 20.95
N VAL A 78 14.16 -11.72 21.26
CA VAL A 78 13.28 -10.65 20.75
C VAL A 78 13.35 -10.57 19.25
N SER A 79 14.56 -10.63 18.67
CA SER A 79 14.74 -10.58 17.22
C SER A 79 14.04 -11.74 16.52
N ARG A 80 14.08 -12.94 17.09
CA ARG A 80 13.37 -14.09 16.52
C ARG A 80 11.86 -13.91 16.57
N LEU A 81 11.36 -13.34 17.66
CA LEU A 81 9.93 -13.05 17.77
C LEU A 81 9.47 -12.06 16.69
N TRP A 82 10.22 -10.96 16.54
CA TRP A 82 9.90 -9.96 15.51
C TRP A 82 10.01 -10.52 14.10
N GLU A 83 10.96 -11.42 13.87
CA GLU A 83 11.09 -12.10 12.59
C GLU A 83 9.82 -12.90 12.27
N SER A 84 9.27 -13.60 13.26
CA SER A 84 8.04 -14.36 13.09
C SER A 84 6.85 -13.45 12.81
N VAL A 85 6.75 -12.32 13.51
CA VAL A 85 5.69 -11.34 13.29
C VAL A 85 5.78 -10.77 11.88
N ARG A 86 6.99 -10.40 11.46
CA ARG A 86 7.21 -9.85 10.13
C ARG A 86 6.81 -10.85 9.06
N GLU A 87 7.23 -12.10 9.18
CA GLU A 87 6.91 -13.12 8.18
C GLU A 87 5.41 -13.38 8.11
N SER A 88 4.72 -13.43 9.24
CA SER A 88 3.27 -13.59 9.28
C SER A 88 2.57 -12.41 8.61
N SER A 89 3.04 -11.20 8.88
CA SER A 89 2.49 -9.99 8.25
C SER A 89 2.67 -10.00 6.74
N ARG A 90 3.86 -10.39 6.28
CA ARG A 90 4.14 -10.48 4.85
C ARG A 90 3.23 -11.49 4.17
N GLN A 91 2.99 -12.62 4.81
CA GLN A 91 2.13 -13.65 4.26
C GLN A 91 0.68 -13.17 4.13
N ILE A 92 0.15 -12.55 5.16
CA ILE A 92 -1.21 -12.01 5.14
C ILE A 92 -1.36 -10.97 4.02
N LEU A 93 -0.41 -10.05 3.92
CA LEU A 93 -0.45 -9.01 2.90
C LEU A 93 -0.28 -9.57 1.49
N SER A 94 0.54 -10.61 1.33
CA SER A 94 0.76 -11.22 0.01
C SER A 94 -0.48 -11.96 -0.49
N GLU A 95 -1.29 -12.45 0.41
CA GLU A 95 -2.52 -13.17 0.07
C GLU A 95 -3.73 -12.27 -0.12
N SER A 96 -3.58 -10.97 0.17
CA SER A 96 -4.64 -9.99 0.05
C SER A 96 -4.40 -9.12 -1.18
N SER A 97 -5.45 -8.84 -1.94
CA SER A 97 -5.35 -8.00 -3.14
C SER A 97 -6.10 -6.68 -2.97
N LEU A 98 -5.82 -5.72 -3.87
CA LEU A 98 -6.59 -4.49 -3.91
C LEU A 98 -8.06 -4.76 -4.18
N GLU A 99 -8.37 -5.74 -5.03
CA GLU A 99 -9.75 -6.11 -5.32
C GLU A 99 -10.48 -6.58 -4.06
N THR A 100 -9.85 -7.43 -3.27
CA THR A 100 -10.42 -7.92 -2.02
C THR A 100 -10.68 -6.79 -1.04
N LEU A 101 -9.70 -5.87 -0.92
CA LEU A 101 -9.84 -4.73 -0.01
C LEU A 101 -10.97 -3.80 -0.45
N ALA A 102 -11.06 -3.51 -1.74
CA ALA A 102 -12.11 -2.65 -2.28
C ALA A 102 -13.50 -3.26 -2.07
N ALA A 103 -13.63 -4.57 -2.30
CA ALA A 103 -14.90 -5.27 -2.08
C ALA A 103 -15.31 -5.25 -0.61
N SER A 104 -14.35 -5.35 0.30
CA SER A 104 -14.61 -5.31 1.73
C SER A 104 -15.06 -3.94 2.22
N ALA A 105 -14.59 -2.87 1.58
CA ALA A 105 -14.95 -1.50 1.93
C ALA A 105 -16.35 -1.11 1.43
N GLU A 106 -16.80 -1.69 0.32
CA GLU A 106 -18.03 -1.30 -0.35
C GLU A 106 -19.28 -1.41 0.51
N PRO A 107 -19.51 -2.49 1.28
CA PRO A 107 -20.74 -2.60 2.08
C PRO A 107 -20.91 -1.51 3.12
N MET A 108 -19.84 -0.85 3.53
CA MET A 108 -19.90 0.21 4.54
C MET A 108 -20.63 1.46 4.06
N PHE A 109 -20.76 1.62 2.76
CA PHE A 109 -21.40 2.80 2.17
C PHE A 109 -22.88 2.62 1.89
N TYR A 110 -23.41 1.42 2.10
CA TYR A 110 -24.80 1.10 1.78
C TYR A 110 -25.68 0.83 2.99
N ILE A 111 -25.18 1.12 4.15
CA ILE A 111 -25.92 0.89 5.40
C ILE A 111 -26.85 2.06 5.73
#